data_fe83a87ab6d5f379309b555b2bf36444
#
_entry.id   fe83a87ab6d5f379309b555b2bf36444
#
_cell.length_a   1.000
_cell.length_b   1.000
_cell.length_c   1.000
_cell.angle_alpha   90.00
_cell.angle_beta   90.00
_cell.angle_gamma   90.00
#
_symmetry.space_group_name_H-M   'P 1'
#
loop_
_entity.id
_entity.type
_entity.pdbx_description
1 polymer ?
#
loop_
_entity_poly.entity_id
_entity_poly.type
_entity_poly.pdbx_seq_one_letter_code
_entity_poly.pdbx_strand_id
1 'polypeptide(L)'
;GENQLAILTHFGLMASSLVLDIGCGCLRGGRWLIPYLNSDCYFGVEPNVEMLEIGKKVVIDSKILRDKKPRFNTNSDFEFDVFGTTFDYFIARSIWTHSSKKQIEKMLDQFVRHSSPSARFLTSYMRPRIPFLDGYKGESWIGKSHESDQPGIARHSLRWIKRACLNRGLKVSSIDEPNLNYGAQVWLLIERTQEDTDL
;
A
#
# COMPACT_ATOMS: atom_id res chain seq x y z
N GLY A 1 10.47 7.26 -2.30
CA GLY A 1 10.95 6.29 -1.31
C GLY A 1 10.96 6.88 0.08
N GLU A 2 11.74 7.93 0.31
CA GLU A 2 11.85 8.60 1.61
C GLU A 2 10.50 9.06 2.18
N ASN A 3 9.65 9.64 1.35
CA ASN A 3 8.30 10.04 1.76
C ASN A 3 7.44 8.88 2.28
N GLN A 4 7.72 7.63 1.92
CA GLN A 4 7.02 6.47 2.44
C GLN A 4 7.41 6.20 3.89
N LEU A 5 8.70 6.29 4.21
CA LEU A 5 9.14 6.22 5.61
C LEU A 5 8.61 7.41 6.41
N ALA A 6 8.72 8.63 5.89
CA ALA A 6 8.24 9.84 6.56
C ALA A 6 6.75 9.77 6.92
N ILE A 7 5.89 9.34 5.99
CA ILE A 7 4.45 9.22 6.28
C ILE A 7 4.16 8.12 7.31
N LEU A 8 4.83 6.98 7.22
CA LEU A 8 4.65 5.90 8.19
C LEU A 8 5.10 6.31 9.59
N THR A 9 6.24 7.00 9.72
CA THR A 9 6.74 7.51 11.01
C THR A 9 5.86 8.61 11.57
N HIS A 10 5.29 9.48 10.72
CA HIS A 10 4.28 10.47 11.14
C HIS A 10 3.07 9.79 11.80
N PHE A 11 2.68 8.62 11.33
CA PHE A 11 1.62 7.80 11.90
C PHE A 11 2.13 6.76 12.92
N GLY A 12 3.30 6.96 13.51
CA GLY A 12 3.77 6.19 14.65
C GLY A 12 4.44 4.86 14.34
N LEU A 13 4.99 4.69 13.10
CA LEU A 13 5.78 3.50 12.78
C LEU A 13 6.94 3.33 13.76
N MET A 14 7.04 2.18 14.37
CA MET A 14 8.17 1.76 15.20
C MET A 14 9.04 0.76 14.44
N ALA A 15 10.31 0.64 14.85
CA ALA A 15 11.22 -0.32 14.24
C ALA A 15 10.74 -1.79 14.38
N SER A 16 9.95 -2.09 15.40
CA SER A 16 9.34 -3.41 15.64
C SER A 16 8.03 -3.66 14.90
N SER A 17 7.48 -2.65 14.21
CA SER A 17 6.21 -2.78 13.47
C SER A 17 6.36 -3.70 12.26
N LEU A 18 5.38 -4.59 12.05
CA LEU A 18 5.30 -5.44 10.87
C LEU A 18 4.67 -4.63 9.71
N VAL A 19 5.43 -4.43 8.64
CA VAL A 19 5.06 -3.60 7.50
C VAL A 19 4.88 -4.44 6.24
N LEU A 20 3.72 -4.33 5.59
CA LEU A 20 3.45 -4.87 4.25
C LEU A 20 3.48 -3.75 3.21
N ASP A 21 4.45 -3.81 2.30
CA ASP A 21 4.62 -2.90 1.14
C ASP A 21 4.01 -3.55 -0.11
N ILE A 22 2.82 -3.07 -0.51
CA ILE A 22 2.05 -3.59 -1.65
C ILE A 22 2.51 -2.87 -2.91
N GLY A 23 3.03 -3.62 -3.87
CA GLY A 23 3.69 -3.09 -5.06
C GLY A 23 5.02 -2.44 -4.72
N CYS A 24 5.88 -3.16 -4.01
CA CYS A 24 7.16 -2.64 -3.53
C CYS A 24 8.16 -2.30 -4.67
N GLY A 25 7.87 -2.76 -5.90
CA GLY A 25 8.63 -2.45 -7.10
C GLY A 25 10.10 -2.82 -6.99
N CYS A 26 10.97 -1.94 -7.48
CA CYS A 26 12.42 -2.08 -7.32
C CYS A 26 12.92 -1.58 -5.95
N LEU A 27 12.13 -1.68 -4.91
CA LEU A 27 12.48 -1.35 -3.52
C LEU A 27 12.90 0.11 -3.28
N ARG A 28 12.35 1.06 -4.05
CA ARG A 28 12.62 2.50 -3.83
C ARG A 28 12.12 2.98 -2.47
N GLY A 29 11.02 2.41 -1.97
CA GLY A 29 10.55 2.59 -0.59
C GLY A 29 11.32 1.69 0.37
N GLY A 30 11.51 0.44 -0.01
CA GLY A 30 12.20 -0.58 0.77
C GLY A 30 13.60 -0.17 1.22
N ARG A 31 14.37 0.58 0.40
CA ARG A 31 15.70 1.09 0.77
C ARG A 31 15.71 1.98 2.03
N TRP A 32 14.57 2.56 2.36
CA TRP A 32 14.39 3.39 3.55
C TRP A 32 13.74 2.60 4.70
N LEU A 33 12.75 1.76 4.36
CA LEU A 33 12.00 0.99 5.35
C LEU A 33 12.79 -0.19 5.89
N ILE A 34 13.46 -0.96 5.03
CA ILE A 34 14.18 -2.17 5.45
C ILE A 34 15.29 -1.86 6.48
N PRO A 35 16.16 -0.86 6.29
CA PRO A 35 17.16 -0.50 7.30
C PRO A 35 16.55 0.00 8.61
N TYR A 36 15.43 0.75 8.53
CA TYR A 36 14.75 1.30 9.69
C TYR A 36 14.11 0.22 10.57
N LEU A 37 13.46 -0.76 9.95
CA LEU A 37 12.75 -1.82 10.65
C LEU A 37 13.72 -2.84 11.28
N ASN A 38 13.26 -3.53 12.31
CA ASN A 38 13.97 -4.69 12.85
C ASN A 38 14.01 -5.84 11.85
N SER A 39 14.84 -6.86 12.12
CA SER A 39 14.87 -8.09 11.32
C SER A 39 13.47 -8.72 11.26
N ASP A 40 13.14 -9.30 10.10
CA ASP A 40 11.88 -9.99 9.82
C ASP A 40 10.61 -9.12 9.93
N CYS A 41 10.74 -7.77 9.90
CA CYS A 41 9.61 -6.84 10.02
C CYS A 41 9.15 -6.22 8.69
N TYR A 42 9.87 -6.42 7.59
CA TYR A 42 9.47 -5.92 6.28
C TYR A 42 8.97 -7.06 5.38
N PHE A 43 7.80 -6.84 4.78
CA PHE A 43 7.17 -7.75 3.82
C PHE A 43 6.83 -6.98 2.56
N GLY A 44 7.18 -7.50 1.39
CA GLY A 44 6.91 -6.86 0.10
C GLY A 44 6.19 -7.79 -0.87
N VAL A 45 5.20 -7.26 -1.57
CA VAL A 45 4.55 -7.93 -2.69
C VAL A 45 4.84 -7.16 -3.97
N GLU A 46 5.43 -7.83 -4.96
CA GLU A 46 5.71 -7.27 -6.28
C GLU A 46 5.61 -8.35 -7.36
N PRO A 47 4.57 -8.33 -8.20
CA PRO A 47 4.39 -9.32 -9.25
C PRO A 47 5.48 -9.30 -10.34
N ASN A 48 6.11 -8.16 -10.58
CA ASN A 48 7.20 -8.06 -11.54
C ASN A 48 8.52 -8.57 -10.91
N VAL A 49 8.79 -9.85 -11.13
CA VAL A 49 9.97 -10.54 -10.58
C VAL A 49 11.28 -9.84 -10.98
N GLU A 50 11.41 -9.40 -12.23
CA GLU A 50 12.62 -8.74 -12.71
C GLU A 50 12.86 -7.42 -11.97
N MET A 51 11.81 -6.62 -11.79
CA MET A 51 11.86 -5.35 -11.05
C MET A 51 12.26 -5.58 -9.59
N LEU A 52 11.71 -6.59 -8.94
CA LEU A 52 12.05 -6.96 -7.56
C LEU A 52 13.52 -7.39 -7.46
N GLU A 53 14.00 -8.23 -8.38
CA GLU A 53 15.38 -8.71 -8.37
C GLU A 53 16.39 -7.57 -8.64
N ILE A 54 16.05 -6.62 -9.50
CA ILE A 54 16.85 -5.39 -9.68
C ILE A 54 16.93 -4.63 -8.35
N GLY A 55 15.78 -4.48 -7.66
CA GLY A 55 15.74 -3.83 -6.36
C GLY A 55 16.66 -4.48 -5.33
N LYS A 56 16.63 -5.80 -5.22
CA LYS A 56 17.49 -6.56 -4.32
C LYS A 56 18.99 -6.46 -4.65
N LYS A 57 19.32 -6.43 -5.94
CA LYS A 57 20.73 -6.44 -6.39
C LYS A 57 21.36 -5.05 -6.44
N VAL A 58 20.60 -4.02 -6.75
CA VAL A 58 21.12 -2.69 -7.09
C VAL A 58 20.72 -1.62 -6.06
N VAL A 59 19.53 -1.73 -5.47
CA VAL A 59 18.97 -0.66 -4.62
C VAL A 59 19.27 -0.88 -3.14
N ILE A 60 19.33 -2.14 -2.69
CA ILE A 60 19.58 -2.49 -1.29
C ILE A 60 20.93 -3.17 -1.16
N ASP A 61 21.72 -2.74 -0.16
CA ASP A 61 22.96 -3.42 0.19
C ASP A 61 22.66 -4.87 0.62
N SER A 62 23.45 -5.81 0.08
CA SER A 62 23.31 -7.24 0.36
C SER A 62 23.48 -7.59 1.84
N LYS A 63 24.29 -6.82 2.58
CA LYS A 63 24.43 -6.97 4.03
C LYS A 63 23.12 -6.62 4.74
N ILE A 64 22.46 -5.53 4.33
CA ILE A 64 21.15 -5.13 4.90
C ILE A 64 20.12 -6.23 4.65
N LEU A 65 20.07 -6.80 3.43
CA LEU A 65 19.14 -7.90 3.14
C LEU A 65 19.38 -9.13 4.04
N ARG A 66 20.63 -9.49 4.27
CA ARG A 66 20.99 -10.62 5.16
C ARG A 66 20.62 -10.34 6.62
N ASP A 67 20.93 -9.12 7.09
CA ASP A 67 20.75 -8.77 8.51
C ASP A 67 19.26 -8.52 8.83
N LYS A 68 18.52 -7.93 7.91
CA LYS A 68 17.11 -7.53 8.10
C LYS A 68 16.10 -8.59 7.65
N LYS A 69 16.49 -9.54 6.81
CA LYS A 69 15.70 -10.70 6.34
C LYS A 69 14.30 -10.31 5.84
N PRO A 70 14.17 -9.32 4.94
CA PRO A 70 12.87 -8.95 4.41
C PRO A 70 12.26 -10.14 3.64
N ARG A 71 10.94 -10.29 3.74
CA ARG A 71 10.22 -11.36 3.04
C ARG A 71 9.49 -10.80 1.83
N PHE A 72 9.53 -11.53 0.71
CA PHE A 72 8.91 -11.10 -0.54
C PHE A 72 8.03 -12.20 -1.13
N ASN A 73 6.96 -11.77 -1.81
CA ASN A 73 6.11 -12.63 -2.61
C ASN A 73 5.78 -11.96 -3.94
N THR A 74 5.56 -12.75 -4.99
CA THR A 74 5.34 -12.27 -6.36
C THR A 74 3.92 -12.51 -6.87
N ASN A 75 2.93 -12.76 -5.98
CA ASN A 75 1.55 -12.88 -6.41
C ASN A 75 0.99 -11.55 -6.95
N SER A 76 0.13 -11.64 -7.95
CA SER A 76 -0.59 -10.52 -8.57
C SER A 76 -1.98 -10.31 -7.99
N ASP A 77 -2.44 -11.22 -7.15
CA ASP A 77 -3.83 -11.29 -6.69
C ASP A 77 -4.09 -10.60 -5.36
N PHE A 78 -3.08 -9.89 -4.83
CA PHE A 78 -3.14 -9.26 -3.50
C PHE A 78 -3.46 -10.24 -2.37
N GLU A 79 -2.97 -11.48 -2.46
CA GLU A 79 -3.12 -12.48 -1.41
C GLU A 79 -2.00 -12.37 -0.39
N PHE A 80 -2.35 -12.05 0.85
CA PHE A 80 -1.37 -11.83 1.93
C PHE A 80 -1.28 -13.00 2.91
N ASP A 81 -2.16 -14.01 2.79
CA ASP A 81 -2.09 -15.29 3.52
C ASP A 81 -0.72 -15.98 3.37
N VAL A 82 -0.07 -15.76 2.23
CA VAL A 82 1.26 -16.31 1.90
C VAL A 82 2.35 -15.99 2.92
N PHE A 83 2.15 -14.97 3.73
CA PHE A 83 3.11 -14.60 4.78
C PHE A 83 2.83 -15.24 6.14
N GLY A 84 1.61 -15.73 6.37
CA GLY A 84 1.21 -16.41 7.61
C GLY A 84 1.29 -15.53 8.86
N THR A 85 1.07 -14.20 8.71
CA THR A 85 1.12 -13.23 9.81
C THR A 85 0.11 -12.11 9.62
N THR A 86 -0.08 -11.29 10.65
CA THR A 86 -0.80 -10.02 10.59
C THR A 86 0.19 -8.87 10.58
N PHE A 87 -0.25 -7.70 10.11
CA PHE A 87 0.58 -6.52 9.91
C PHE A 87 0.05 -5.33 10.71
N ASP A 88 0.97 -4.48 11.17
CA ASP A 88 0.64 -3.22 11.83
C ASP A 88 0.47 -2.08 10.82
N TYR A 89 1.22 -2.13 9.72
CA TYR A 89 1.14 -1.15 8.65
C TYR A 89 1.07 -1.82 7.29
N PHE A 90 0.14 -1.31 6.49
CA PHE A 90 0.08 -1.57 5.05
C PHE A 90 0.42 -0.28 4.32
N ILE A 91 1.23 -0.37 3.28
CA ILE A 91 1.51 0.77 2.41
C ILE A 91 1.35 0.38 0.95
N ALA A 92 0.63 1.21 0.17
CA ALA A 92 0.42 1.02 -1.27
C ALA A 92 0.62 2.35 -2.01
N ARG A 93 1.88 2.68 -2.32
CA ARG A 93 2.21 3.91 -3.03
C ARG A 93 2.04 3.77 -4.53
N SER A 94 1.17 4.59 -5.13
CA SER A 94 0.88 4.58 -6.57
C SER A 94 0.26 3.27 -7.10
N ILE A 95 -0.33 2.46 -6.24
CA ILE A 95 -1.02 1.22 -6.62
C ILE A 95 -2.46 1.53 -7.03
N TRP A 96 -3.21 2.27 -6.22
CA TRP A 96 -4.60 2.62 -6.53
C TRP A 96 -4.74 3.54 -7.75
N THR A 97 -3.67 4.19 -8.18
CA THR A 97 -3.64 4.96 -9.42
C THR A 97 -3.60 4.10 -10.68
N HIS A 98 -3.55 2.80 -10.53
CA HIS A 98 -3.55 1.81 -11.61
C HIS A 98 -4.59 0.71 -11.40
N SER A 99 -5.04 0.49 -10.17
CA SER A 99 -5.97 -0.57 -9.80
C SER A 99 -7.41 -0.27 -10.22
N SER A 100 -8.13 -1.31 -10.62
CA SER A 100 -9.58 -1.26 -10.74
C SER A 100 -10.24 -1.19 -9.37
N LYS A 101 -11.54 -0.87 -9.34
CA LYS A 101 -12.34 -0.89 -8.10
C LYS A 101 -12.30 -2.27 -7.43
N LYS A 102 -12.40 -3.32 -8.22
CA LYS A 102 -12.38 -4.71 -7.76
C LYS A 102 -11.06 -5.09 -7.08
N GLN A 103 -9.94 -4.62 -7.64
CA GLN A 103 -8.62 -4.82 -7.05
C GLN A 103 -8.46 -4.02 -5.74
N ILE A 104 -8.97 -2.78 -5.69
CA ILE A 104 -8.97 -1.99 -4.45
C ILE A 104 -9.82 -2.66 -3.37
N GLU A 105 -11.01 -3.13 -3.72
CA GLU A 105 -11.90 -3.86 -2.81
C GLU A 105 -11.20 -5.11 -2.27
N LYS A 106 -10.52 -5.88 -3.11
CA LYS A 106 -9.73 -7.03 -2.67
C LYS A 106 -8.61 -6.64 -1.68
N MET A 107 -7.87 -5.56 -1.96
CA MET A 107 -6.86 -5.04 -1.00
C MET A 107 -7.47 -4.64 0.34
N LEU A 108 -8.68 -4.04 0.34
CA LEU A 108 -9.39 -3.69 1.57
C LEU A 108 -9.86 -4.94 2.34
N ASP A 109 -10.36 -5.98 1.64
CA ASP A 109 -10.74 -7.25 2.25
C ASP A 109 -9.53 -7.94 2.89
N GLN A 110 -8.40 -7.94 2.19
CA GLN A 110 -7.15 -8.48 2.71
C GLN A 110 -6.60 -7.65 3.89
N PHE A 111 -6.77 -6.33 3.87
CA PHE A 111 -6.44 -5.49 5.02
C PHE A 111 -7.28 -5.89 6.24
N VAL A 112 -8.58 -6.04 6.09
CA VAL A 112 -9.45 -6.51 7.20
C VAL A 112 -8.99 -7.86 7.74
N ARG A 113 -8.59 -8.79 6.87
CA ARG A 113 -8.20 -10.15 7.28
C ARG A 113 -6.83 -10.19 7.97
N HIS A 114 -5.86 -9.40 7.51
CA HIS A 114 -4.45 -9.52 7.91
C HIS A 114 -3.95 -8.35 8.75
N SER A 115 -4.81 -7.44 9.20
CA SER A 115 -4.42 -6.32 10.04
C SER A 115 -4.47 -6.64 11.53
N SER A 116 -3.49 -6.18 12.31
CA SER A 116 -3.62 -6.09 13.76
C SER A 116 -4.76 -5.10 14.14
N PRO A 117 -5.29 -5.16 15.38
CA PRO A 117 -6.42 -4.30 15.78
C PRO A 117 -6.20 -2.81 15.57
N SER A 118 -4.98 -2.32 15.77
CA SER A 118 -4.58 -0.92 15.61
C SER A 118 -3.88 -0.63 14.28
N ALA A 119 -3.96 -1.56 13.32
CA ALA A 119 -3.25 -1.42 12.05
C ALA A 119 -3.72 -0.23 11.23
N ARG A 120 -2.80 0.30 10.43
CA ARG A 120 -3.02 1.42 9.52
C ARG A 120 -2.68 1.04 8.09
N PHE A 121 -3.55 1.41 7.17
CA PHE A 121 -3.28 1.27 5.75
C PHE A 121 -3.11 2.65 5.12
N LEU A 122 -1.90 2.93 4.66
CA LEU A 122 -1.53 4.16 4.00
C LEU A 122 -1.44 3.92 2.50
N THR A 123 -2.31 4.56 1.72
CA THR A 123 -2.33 4.40 0.27
C THR A 123 -2.45 5.74 -0.43
N SER A 124 -2.07 5.80 -1.69
CA SER A 124 -2.23 7.02 -2.49
C SER A 124 -3.14 6.78 -3.68
N TYR A 125 -3.97 7.77 -4.00
CA TYR A 125 -4.91 7.74 -5.13
C TYR A 125 -4.91 9.05 -5.90
N MET A 126 -5.50 9.05 -7.08
CA MET A 126 -5.79 10.26 -7.85
C MET A 126 -7.28 10.56 -7.90
N ARG A 127 -7.62 11.83 -7.65
CA ARG A 127 -9.00 12.33 -7.77
C ARG A 127 -9.44 12.36 -9.25
N PRO A 128 -10.72 12.13 -9.55
CA PRO A 128 -11.28 12.38 -10.87
C PRO A 128 -11.05 13.82 -11.31
N ARG A 129 -10.93 14.06 -12.61
CA ARG A 129 -10.80 15.42 -13.16
C ARG A 129 -12.07 16.25 -12.96
N ILE A 130 -13.22 15.59 -13.02
CA ILE A 130 -14.53 16.18 -12.77
C ILE A 130 -14.98 15.67 -11.40
N PRO A 131 -15.20 16.54 -10.41
CA PRO A 131 -15.74 16.14 -9.12
C PRO A 131 -17.03 15.32 -9.27
N PHE A 132 -17.22 14.32 -8.42
CA PHE A 132 -18.38 13.43 -8.37
C PHE A 132 -18.48 12.37 -9.48
N LEU A 133 -17.72 12.46 -10.55
CA LEU A 133 -17.64 11.38 -11.53
C LEU A 133 -16.65 10.32 -11.07
N ASP A 134 -17.06 9.06 -11.09
CA ASP A 134 -16.13 7.94 -10.98
C ASP A 134 -15.27 7.87 -12.23
N GLY A 135 -13.94 8.02 -12.07
CA GLY A 135 -13.04 8.13 -13.20
C GLY A 135 -12.87 6.81 -13.95
N TYR A 136 -12.26 5.81 -13.31
CA TYR A 136 -11.99 4.52 -13.94
C TYR A 136 -13.14 3.53 -13.70
N LYS A 137 -13.69 2.98 -14.80
CA LYS A 137 -14.80 2.02 -14.79
C LYS A 137 -14.40 0.62 -15.24
N GLY A 138 -13.15 0.44 -15.66
CA GLY A 138 -12.63 -0.87 -16.08
C GLY A 138 -12.47 -1.83 -14.90
N GLU A 139 -12.34 -3.12 -15.21
CA GLU A 139 -12.24 -4.18 -14.21
C GLU A 139 -10.81 -4.69 -13.98
N SER A 140 -9.85 -4.28 -14.82
CA SER A 140 -8.46 -4.71 -14.78
C SER A 140 -7.52 -3.57 -14.39
N TRP A 141 -6.27 -3.91 -14.21
CA TRP A 141 -5.19 -2.94 -14.04
C TRP A 141 -5.03 -2.04 -15.27
N ILE A 142 -4.68 -0.78 -15.08
CA ILE A 142 -4.37 0.17 -16.15
C ILE A 142 -3.01 0.83 -15.88
N GLY A 143 -2.27 1.11 -16.94
CA GLY A 143 -0.90 1.61 -16.89
C GLY A 143 0.10 0.52 -17.17
N LYS A 144 1.25 0.90 -17.74
CA LYS A 144 2.30 -0.06 -18.09
C LYS A 144 2.81 -0.78 -16.85
N SER A 145 2.70 -2.09 -16.85
CA SER A 145 3.14 -2.97 -15.77
C SER A 145 3.21 -4.41 -16.26
N HIS A 146 3.44 -5.36 -15.35
CA HIS A 146 3.37 -6.79 -15.61
C HIS A 146 1.98 -7.29 -16.10
N GLU A 147 0.89 -6.53 -15.82
CA GLU A 147 -0.48 -6.92 -16.20
C GLU A 147 -0.99 -6.21 -17.46
N SER A 148 -0.39 -5.10 -17.87
CA SER A 148 -0.95 -4.27 -18.93
C SER A 148 0.09 -3.41 -19.64
N ASP A 149 0.04 -3.38 -20.97
CA ASP A 149 0.76 -2.42 -21.81
C ASP A 149 -0.05 -1.14 -22.07
N GLN A 150 -1.28 -1.06 -21.60
CA GLN A 150 -2.14 0.10 -21.81
C GLN A 150 -1.64 1.30 -20.99
N PRO A 151 -1.36 2.44 -21.61
CA PRO A 151 -1.04 3.65 -20.86
C PRO A 151 -2.30 4.17 -20.15
N GLY A 152 -2.12 4.71 -18.98
CA GLY A 152 -3.24 5.34 -18.29
C GLY A 152 -3.03 5.47 -16.79
N ILE A 153 -3.99 6.14 -16.17
CA ILE A 153 -4.07 6.34 -14.72
C ILE A 153 -5.52 6.14 -14.30
N ALA A 154 -5.71 5.22 -13.37
CA ALA A 154 -6.99 5.05 -12.70
C ALA A 154 -7.23 6.20 -11.73
N ARG A 155 -8.44 6.75 -11.78
CA ARG A 155 -8.89 7.82 -10.89
C ARG A 155 -10.15 7.35 -10.19
N HIS A 156 -10.23 7.56 -8.89
CA HIS A 156 -11.37 7.11 -8.09
C HIS A 156 -11.95 8.25 -7.29
N SER A 157 -13.29 8.32 -7.16
CA SER A 157 -13.91 9.31 -6.31
C SER A 157 -13.73 8.96 -4.83
N LEU A 158 -13.43 9.95 -4.01
CA LEU A 158 -13.32 9.76 -2.56
C LEU A 158 -14.65 9.24 -1.97
N ARG A 159 -15.79 9.64 -2.56
CA ARG A 159 -17.11 9.14 -2.16
C ARG A 159 -17.21 7.62 -2.32
N TRP A 160 -16.74 7.08 -3.45
CA TRP A 160 -16.73 5.64 -3.67
C TRP A 160 -15.78 4.95 -2.69
N ILE A 161 -14.55 5.48 -2.51
CA ILE A 161 -13.57 4.93 -1.57
C ILE A 161 -14.15 4.87 -0.15
N LYS A 162 -14.75 5.98 0.32
CA LYS A 162 -15.40 6.04 1.64
C LYS A 162 -16.47 4.95 1.81
N ARG A 163 -17.30 4.75 0.79
CA ARG A 163 -18.33 3.70 0.82
C ARG A 163 -17.73 2.30 0.84
N ALA A 164 -16.69 2.04 0.02
CA ALA A 164 -16.01 0.75 -0.01
C ALA A 164 -15.35 0.41 1.34
N CYS A 165 -14.78 1.41 2.01
CA CYS A 165 -14.24 1.27 3.36
C CYS A 165 -15.34 1.02 4.39
N LEU A 166 -16.40 1.83 4.39
CA LEU A 166 -17.51 1.74 5.35
C LEU A 166 -18.18 0.35 5.30
N ASN A 167 -18.38 -0.20 4.11
CA ASN A 167 -18.97 -1.54 3.93
C ASN A 167 -18.11 -2.66 4.56
N ARG A 168 -16.90 -2.37 5.01
CA ARG A 168 -15.93 -3.29 5.62
C ARG A 168 -15.59 -2.94 7.08
N GLY A 169 -16.35 -2.04 7.69
CA GLY A 169 -16.05 -1.57 9.05
C GLY A 169 -14.74 -0.75 9.11
N LEU A 170 -14.42 -0.04 8.02
CA LEU A 170 -13.22 0.79 7.92
C LEU A 170 -13.61 2.26 7.83
N LYS A 171 -12.81 3.12 8.45
CA LYS A 171 -12.82 4.57 8.23
C LYS A 171 -11.66 4.97 7.33
N VAL A 172 -11.85 6.02 6.53
CA VAL A 172 -10.81 6.57 5.66
C VAL A 172 -10.79 8.09 5.78
N SER A 173 -9.60 8.66 5.94
CA SER A 173 -9.33 10.09 5.94
C SER A 173 -8.28 10.44 4.89
N SER A 174 -8.42 11.63 4.27
CA SER A 174 -7.37 12.20 3.44
C SER A 174 -6.31 12.83 4.32
N ILE A 175 -5.05 12.58 3.98
CA ILE A 175 -3.91 13.20 4.66
C ILE A 175 -3.58 14.45 3.87
N ASP A 176 -3.77 15.61 4.51
CA ASP A 176 -3.53 16.92 3.90
C ASP A 176 -2.21 17.51 4.42
N GLU A 177 -1.12 16.81 4.14
CA GLU A 177 0.24 17.20 4.48
C GLU A 177 1.01 17.54 3.20
N PRO A 178 1.17 18.83 2.87
CA PRO A 178 1.79 19.27 1.61
C PRO A 178 3.18 18.68 1.37
N ASN A 179 3.96 18.51 2.43
CA ASN A 179 5.32 17.96 2.37
C ASN A 179 5.37 16.44 2.09
N LEU A 180 4.26 15.73 2.30
CA LEU A 180 4.15 14.30 2.07
C LEU A 180 3.51 13.98 0.71
N ASN A 181 2.82 14.96 0.11
CA ASN A 181 2.21 14.80 -1.20
C ASN A 181 3.25 14.98 -2.30
N TYR A 182 3.29 14.05 -3.25
CA TYR A 182 4.14 14.13 -4.43
C TYR A 182 3.29 13.97 -5.69
N GLY A 183 3.37 14.98 -6.55
CA GLY A 183 2.53 15.05 -7.75
C GLY A 183 1.05 15.28 -7.38
N ALA A 184 0.14 14.84 -8.26
CA ALA A 184 -1.31 14.99 -8.08
C ALA A 184 -1.95 13.86 -7.24
N GLN A 185 -1.15 13.06 -6.55
CA GLN A 185 -1.64 11.97 -5.69
C GLN A 185 -1.94 12.49 -4.29
N VAL A 186 -3.03 12.01 -3.73
CA VAL A 186 -3.47 12.31 -2.36
C VAL A 186 -3.28 11.06 -1.53
N TRP A 187 -2.68 11.19 -0.36
CA TRP A 187 -2.57 10.12 0.61
C TRP A 187 -3.86 9.91 1.38
N LEU A 188 -4.16 8.66 1.65
CA LEU A 188 -5.25 8.22 2.51
C LEU A 188 -4.71 7.42 3.67
N LEU A 189 -5.29 7.63 4.84
CA LEU A 189 -5.18 6.77 6.00
C LEU A 189 -6.48 5.97 6.13
N ILE A 190 -6.36 4.65 6.21
CA ILE A 190 -7.47 3.73 6.41
C ILE A 190 -7.20 2.95 7.70
N GLU A 191 -8.20 2.89 8.56
CA GLU A 191 -8.15 2.23 9.86
C GLU A 191 -9.47 1.49 10.11
N ARG A 192 -9.48 0.53 11.04
CA ARG A 192 -10.73 -0.06 11.53
C ARG A 192 -11.57 1.00 12.24
N THR A 193 -12.88 0.97 12.06
CA THR A 193 -13.76 1.67 12.98
C THR A 193 -13.64 0.98 14.33
N GLN A 194 -13.36 1.75 15.40
CA GLN A 194 -13.51 1.22 16.75
C GLN A 194 -15.00 0.90 16.92
N GLU A 195 -15.33 -0.33 17.27
CA GLU A 195 -16.62 -0.60 17.88
C GLU A 195 -16.62 0.15 19.21
N ASP A 196 -17.57 1.05 19.41
CA ASP A 196 -17.80 1.66 20.72
C ASP A 196 -18.09 0.52 21.70
N THR A 197 -17.04 0.13 22.45
CA THR A 197 -17.18 -0.77 23.60
C THR A 197 -17.67 0.07 24.79
N ASP A 198 -18.80 0.76 24.61
CA ASP A 198 -19.60 1.31 25.68
C ASP A 198 -20.80 0.39 25.89
N LEU A 199 -20.60 -0.62 26.75
CA LEU A 199 -21.66 -1.33 27.46
C LEU A 199 -21.27 -1.47 28.94
#